data_227ca82545856b74a4d4786826ae0619
#
_entry.id   227ca82545856b74a4d4786826ae0619
#
_cell.length_a   1.000
_cell.length_b   1.000
_cell.length_c   1.000
_cell.angle_alpha   90.00
_cell.angle_beta   90.00
_cell.angle_gamma   90.00
#
_symmetry.space_group_name_H-M   'P 1'
#
loop_
_entity.id
_entity.type
_entity.pdbx_description
1 polymer ?
#
loop_
_entity_poly.entity_id
_entity_poly.type
_entity_poly.pdbx_seq_one_letter_code
_entity_poly.pdbx_strand_id
1 'polypeptide(L)'
;MALVVKDRVQETTTTTGTGTVTLAGAVTGFQTFSVIGDGNTTYYAITSGNDWEVGLGTYTASGTTLSRDTILESSNSGSAITLSGTSNVFVTYPAEKSGHKDANNTLNSEQVGATNGIFVNNATVSSNYSIPSGYNGLTAGPVTVNGGVSVTVPSGSKWVVV
;
A
#
# COMPACT_ATOMS: atom_id res chain seq x y z
N MET A 1 -2.16 -6.45 -18.00
CA MET A 1 -1.82 -6.73 -16.60
C MET A 1 -1.94 -5.43 -15.82
N ALA A 2 -2.84 -5.35 -14.86
CA ALA A 2 -3.04 -4.19 -14.00
C ALA A 2 -2.89 -4.62 -12.54
N LEU A 3 -2.44 -3.72 -11.66
CA LEU A 3 -2.50 -3.94 -10.21
C LEU A 3 -3.94 -3.65 -9.75
N VAL A 4 -4.61 -4.66 -9.22
CA VAL A 4 -6.00 -4.58 -8.77
C VAL A 4 -6.06 -4.99 -7.30
N VAL A 5 -6.58 -4.11 -6.45
CA VAL A 5 -6.81 -4.40 -5.03
C VAL A 5 -8.31 -4.33 -4.78
N LYS A 6 -8.87 -5.34 -4.13
CA LYS A 6 -10.30 -5.47 -3.83
C LYS A 6 -10.52 -5.79 -2.37
N ASP A 7 -11.61 -5.30 -1.83
CA ASP A 7 -11.99 -5.53 -0.45
C ASP A 7 -12.59 -6.93 -0.25
N ARG A 8 -12.35 -7.51 0.93
CA ARG A 8 -12.96 -8.77 1.37
C ARG A 8 -12.76 -9.93 0.40
N VAL A 9 -11.55 -10.06 -0.13
CA VAL A 9 -11.16 -11.22 -0.94
C VAL A 9 -10.33 -12.14 -0.05
N GLN A 10 -10.83 -13.36 0.16
CA GLN A 10 -10.13 -14.41 0.90
C GLN A 10 -10.59 -15.78 0.44
N GLU A 11 -9.63 -16.62 0.13
CA GLU A 11 -9.81 -18.04 -0.15
C GLU A 11 -8.86 -18.88 0.70
N THR A 12 -9.08 -20.18 0.72
CA THR A 12 -8.13 -21.13 1.27
C THR A 12 -7.30 -21.78 0.17
N THR A 13 -6.20 -22.40 0.55
CA THR A 13 -5.42 -23.28 -0.32
C THR A 13 -4.92 -24.50 0.47
N THR A 14 -4.76 -25.61 -0.21
CA THR A 14 -4.07 -26.83 0.31
C THR A 14 -2.78 -27.11 -0.44
N THR A 15 -2.36 -26.18 -1.30
CA THR A 15 -1.08 -26.26 -2.01
C THR A 15 0.07 -26.33 -1.01
N THR A 16 1.06 -27.15 -1.29
CA THR A 16 2.27 -27.29 -0.48
C THR A 16 3.49 -26.73 -1.19
N GLY A 17 4.55 -26.42 -0.42
CA GLY A 17 5.80 -25.88 -0.96
C GLY A 17 5.79 -24.37 -1.13
N THR A 18 6.67 -23.86 -1.99
CA THR A 18 6.94 -22.40 -2.16
C THR A 18 6.39 -21.82 -3.47
N GLY A 19 5.74 -22.63 -4.30
CA GLY A 19 5.27 -22.25 -5.63
C GLY A 19 3.92 -21.55 -5.64
N THR A 20 3.38 -21.42 -6.86
CA THR A 20 2.02 -20.92 -7.15
C THR A 20 0.98 -21.72 -6.35
N VAL A 21 0.01 -21.02 -5.78
CA VAL A 21 -1.07 -21.65 -5.00
C VAL A 21 -2.32 -21.83 -5.84
N THR A 22 -3.00 -22.98 -5.67
CA THR A 22 -4.34 -23.21 -6.19
C THR A 22 -5.35 -22.80 -5.14
N LEU A 23 -6.26 -21.92 -5.50
CA LEU A 23 -7.28 -21.36 -4.61
C LEU A 23 -8.50 -22.30 -4.56
N ALA A 24 -9.03 -22.52 -3.36
CA ALA A 24 -10.06 -23.56 -3.11
C ALA A 24 -11.46 -22.96 -2.89
N GLY A 25 -11.67 -21.69 -3.18
CA GLY A 25 -12.93 -21.01 -3.02
C GLY A 25 -12.99 -20.08 -1.82
N ALA A 26 -13.95 -19.15 -1.88
CA ALA A 26 -14.07 -18.08 -0.88
C ALA A 26 -14.44 -18.62 0.51
N VAL A 27 -13.83 -18.02 1.51
CA VAL A 27 -14.24 -18.16 2.90
C VAL A 27 -15.62 -17.48 3.08
N THR A 28 -16.47 -18.01 3.96
CA THR A 28 -17.82 -17.44 4.21
C THR A 28 -17.74 -15.94 4.49
N GLY A 29 -18.50 -15.15 3.75
CA GLY A 29 -18.55 -13.70 3.86
C GLY A 29 -17.42 -12.96 3.13
N PHE A 30 -16.60 -13.67 2.35
CA PHE A 30 -15.57 -13.10 1.48
C PHE A 30 -15.88 -13.35 0.01
N GLN A 31 -15.16 -12.63 -0.86
CA GLN A 31 -15.18 -12.81 -2.30
C GLN A 31 -14.03 -13.73 -2.73
N THR A 32 -14.20 -14.36 -3.90
CA THR A 32 -13.12 -15.11 -4.55
C THR A 32 -12.10 -14.17 -5.21
N PHE A 33 -10.90 -14.66 -5.48
CA PHE A 33 -9.88 -13.92 -6.26
C PHE A 33 -10.30 -13.64 -7.71
N SER A 34 -11.37 -14.26 -8.21
CA SER A 34 -11.90 -13.96 -9.55
C SER A 34 -12.23 -12.48 -9.76
N VAL A 35 -12.54 -11.73 -8.69
CA VAL A 35 -12.82 -10.29 -8.78
C VAL A 35 -11.57 -9.44 -9.11
N ILE A 36 -10.37 -10.03 -9.01
CA ILE A 36 -9.13 -9.41 -9.47
C ILE A 36 -9.07 -9.37 -10.99
N GLY A 37 -9.68 -10.36 -11.66
CA GLY A 37 -9.67 -10.52 -13.10
C GLY A 37 -8.42 -11.25 -13.60
N ASP A 38 -8.61 -12.04 -14.64
CA ASP A 38 -7.57 -12.90 -15.23
C ASP A 38 -6.35 -12.10 -15.69
N GLY A 39 -5.16 -12.60 -15.36
CA GLY A 39 -3.87 -12.00 -15.73
C GLY A 39 -3.53 -10.71 -14.99
N ASN A 40 -4.33 -10.26 -14.04
CA ASN A 40 -4.02 -9.08 -13.23
C ASN A 40 -3.21 -9.45 -11.99
N THR A 41 -2.39 -8.50 -11.52
CA THR A 41 -1.65 -8.62 -10.27
C THR A 41 -2.45 -8.08 -9.11
N THR A 42 -2.19 -8.61 -7.92
CA THR A 42 -2.73 -8.10 -6.65
C THR A 42 -1.72 -8.28 -5.54
N TYR A 43 -1.81 -7.43 -4.54
CA TYR A 43 -1.14 -7.70 -3.27
C TYR A 43 -1.92 -8.74 -2.49
N TYR A 44 -1.19 -9.67 -1.88
CA TYR A 44 -1.77 -10.74 -1.09
C TYR A 44 -1.03 -10.92 0.23
N ALA A 45 -1.68 -11.57 1.17
CA ALA A 45 -1.04 -12.21 2.31
C ALA A 45 -1.44 -13.69 2.37
N ILE A 46 -0.51 -14.54 2.79
CA ILE A 46 -0.74 -15.94 3.11
C ILE A 46 -0.41 -16.16 4.57
N THR A 47 -1.27 -16.90 5.27
CA THR A 47 -1.00 -17.39 6.63
C THR A 47 -1.11 -18.91 6.67
N SER A 48 -0.10 -19.58 7.23
CA SER A 48 0.01 -21.03 7.33
C SER A 48 0.55 -21.43 8.71
N GLY A 49 -0.33 -21.76 9.65
CA GLY A 49 0.08 -21.96 11.04
C GLY A 49 0.67 -20.68 11.65
N ASN A 50 1.93 -20.74 12.06
CA ASN A 50 2.68 -19.58 12.58
C ASN A 50 3.42 -18.81 11.49
N ASP A 51 3.48 -19.35 10.27
CA ASP A 51 4.16 -18.71 9.15
C ASP A 51 3.24 -17.78 8.38
N TRP A 52 3.83 -16.73 7.83
CA TRP A 52 3.12 -15.76 7.03
C TRP A 52 4.03 -15.14 5.96
N GLU A 53 3.42 -14.67 4.89
CA GLU A 53 4.06 -13.82 3.90
C GLU A 53 3.10 -12.80 3.34
N VAL A 54 3.65 -11.69 2.89
CA VAL A 54 2.97 -10.63 2.11
C VAL A 54 3.73 -10.49 0.80
N GLY A 55 2.99 -10.43 -0.30
CA GLY A 55 3.60 -10.38 -1.62
C GLY A 55 2.73 -9.76 -2.70
N LEU A 56 3.30 -9.74 -3.90
CA LEU A 56 2.63 -9.43 -5.16
C LEU A 56 2.51 -10.73 -5.95
N GLY A 57 1.32 -11.02 -6.47
CA GLY A 57 1.06 -12.21 -7.26
C GLY A 57 0.09 -11.93 -8.41
N THR A 58 0.10 -12.79 -9.41
CA THR A 58 -0.78 -12.74 -10.57
C THR A 58 -1.89 -13.78 -10.43
N TYR A 59 -3.14 -13.34 -10.53
CA TYR A 59 -4.28 -14.24 -10.58
C TYR A 59 -4.47 -14.80 -11.99
N THR A 60 -4.64 -16.12 -12.10
CA THR A 60 -4.94 -16.81 -13.34
C THR A 60 -6.26 -17.58 -13.19
N ALA A 61 -7.26 -17.20 -13.97
CA ALA A 61 -8.59 -17.83 -13.91
C ALA A 61 -8.57 -19.30 -14.34
N SER A 62 -7.76 -19.63 -15.36
CA SER A 62 -7.52 -21.01 -15.75
C SER A 62 -6.73 -21.73 -14.66
N GLY A 63 -7.40 -22.65 -13.96
CA GLY A 63 -6.82 -23.37 -12.81
C GLY A 63 -7.00 -22.64 -11.46
N THR A 64 -7.60 -21.47 -11.43
CA THR A 64 -7.89 -20.71 -10.20
C THR A 64 -6.64 -20.57 -9.34
N THR A 65 -5.59 -19.97 -9.90
CA THR A 65 -4.28 -19.90 -9.25
C THR A 65 -3.86 -18.48 -8.95
N LEU A 66 -3.02 -18.32 -7.91
CA LEU A 66 -2.30 -17.11 -7.59
C LEU A 66 -0.80 -17.43 -7.55
N SER A 67 -0.02 -16.75 -8.39
CA SER A 67 1.43 -16.84 -8.33
C SER A 67 1.98 -16.07 -7.13
N ARG A 68 3.21 -16.37 -6.75
CA ARG A 68 3.95 -15.71 -5.67
C ARG A 68 5.16 -15.01 -6.30
N ASP A 69 4.88 -13.95 -7.09
CA ASP A 69 5.85 -13.35 -8.01
C ASP A 69 6.95 -12.57 -7.26
N THR A 70 6.56 -11.85 -6.22
CA THR A 70 7.48 -11.06 -5.39
C THR A 70 7.05 -11.17 -3.95
N ILE A 71 7.94 -11.64 -3.08
CA ILE A 71 7.73 -11.60 -1.64
C ILE A 71 8.22 -10.25 -1.14
N LEU A 72 7.34 -9.50 -0.49
CA LEU A 72 7.65 -8.20 0.09
C LEU A 72 8.18 -8.36 1.51
N GLU A 73 7.49 -9.20 2.31
CA GLU A 73 7.88 -9.52 3.67
C GLU A 73 7.39 -10.91 4.05
N SER A 74 8.09 -11.61 4.94
CA SER A 74 7.67 -12.93 5.44
C SER A 74 8.32 -13.31 6.77
N SER A 75 7.73 -14.29 7.46
CA SER A 75 8.34 -14.97 8.62
C SER A 75 9.60 -15.75 8.26
N ASN A 76 9.86 -15.96 6.95
CA ASN A 76 11.03 -16.65 6.42
C ASN A 76 12.08 -15.68 5.87
N SER A 77 12.35 -14.58 6.60
CA SER A 77 13.39 -13.60 6.26
C SER A 77 13.26 -13.03 4.83
N GLY A 78 12.04 -12.71 4.42
CA GLY A 78 11.75 -12.14 3.08
C GLY A 78 11.73 -13.16 1.95
N SER A 79 11.88 -14.45 2.25
CA SER A 79 11.73 -15.53 1.27
C SER A 79 10.34 -16.15 1.36
N ALA A 80 9.90 -16.82 0.28
CA ALA A 80 8.61 -17.53 0.29
C ALA A 80 8.56 -18.55 1.42
N ILE A 81 7.45 -18.57 2.17
CA ILE A 81 7.21 -19.59 3.19
C ILE A 81 6.90 -20.94 2.53
N THR A 82 7.27 -22.04 3.18
CA THR A 82 6.91 -23.39 2.74
C THR A 82 5.54 -23.76 3.28
N LEU A 83 4.55 -23.80 2.41
CA LEU A 83 3.19 -24.17 2.78
C LEU A 83 3.08 -25.66 3.09
N SER A 84 2.33 -26.00 4.14
CA SER A 84 2.07 -27.38 4.56
C SER A 84 0.66 -27.47 5.14
N GLY A 85 -0.29 -28.04 4.41
CA GLY A 85 -1.68 -28.12 4.84
C GLY A 85 -2.53 -26.89 4.43
N THR A 86 -3.67 -26.71 5.09
CA THR A 86 -4.59 -25.63 4.75
C THR A 86 -4.05 -24.27 5.19
N SER A 87 -4.00 -23.35 4.26
CA SER A 87 -3.54 -21.97 4.47
C SER A 87 -4.61 -20.99 4.01
N ASN A 88 -4.62 -19.79 4.60
CA ASN A 88 -5.48 -18.68 4.16
C ASN A 88 -4.72 -17.79 3.21
N VAL A 89 -5.37 -17.37 2.13
CA VAL A 89 -4.85 -16.44 1.13
C VAL A 89 -5.84 -15.29 1.01
N PHE A 90 -5.40 -14.07 1.23
CA PHE A 90 -6.30 -12.90 1.17
C PHE A 90 -5.62 -11.69 0.55
N VAL A 91 -6.44 -10.81 -0.04
CA VAL A 91 -5.96 -9.53 -0.57
C VAL A 91 -5.70 -8.56 0.58
N THR A 92 -4.54 -7.94 0.57
CA THR A 92 -4.15 -6.90 1.53
C THR A 92 -3.43 -5.76 0.81
N TYR A 93 -3.41 -4.57 1.38
CA TYR A 93 -2.54 -3.50 0.91
C TYR A 93 -1.33 -3.44 1.83
N PRO A 94 -0.12 -3.74 1.35
CA PRO A 94 1.07 -3.84 2.19
C PRO A 94 1.42 -2.51 2.85
N ALA A 95 1.86 -2.56 4.09
CA ALA A 95 2.21 -1.37 4.87
C ALA A 95 3.29 -0.52 4.17
N GLU A 96 4.30 -1.16 3.58
CA GLU A 96 5.37 -0.49 2.85
C GLU A 96 4.91 0.23 1.56
N LYS A 97 3.74 -0.16 1.01
CA LYS A 97 3.15 0.46 -0.18
C LYS A 97 2.11 1.52 0.16
N SER A 98 1.73 1.63 1.44
CA SER A 98 0.74 2.61 1.86
C SER A 98 1.39 3.96 2.17
N GLY A 99 0.81 5.03 1.62
CA GLY A 99 1.09 6.37 2.14
C GLY A 99 0.47 6.51 3.53
N HIS A 100 1.29 6.65 4.54
CA HIS A 100 0.83 6.84 5.92
C HIS A 100 1.50 8.06 6.56
N LYS A 101 0.85 8.61 7.57
CA LYS A 101 1.43 9.68 8.37
C LYS A 101 2.33 9.10 9.45
N ASP A 102 3.54 9.63 9.56
CA ASP A 102 4.46 9.32 10.65
C ASP A 102 4.08 10.04 11.96
N ALA A 103 4.86 9.85 13.00
CA ALA A 103 4.66 10.51 14.30
C ALA A 103 4.74 12.05 14.23
N ASN A 104 5.35 12.60 13.18
CA ASN A 104 5.44 14.04 12.95
C ASN A 104 4.33 14.56 12.02
N ASN A 105 3.33 13.72 11.72
CA ASN A 105 2.23 14.02 10.81
C ASN A 105 2.67 14.25 9.34
N THR A 106 3.85 13.76 8.97
CA THR A 106 4.38 13.80 7.61
C THR A 106 3.85 12.59 6.82
N LEU A 107 3.35 12.83 5.61
CA LEU A 107 2.94 11.73 4.72
C LEU A 107 4.18 11.06 4.14
N ASN A 108 4.45 9.83 4.58
CA ASN A 108 5.47 8.98 3.99
C ASN A 108 4.89 8.22 2.79
N SER A 109 5.45 8.47 1.63
CA SER A 109 5.12 7.80 0.37
C SER A 109 6.35 7.82 -0.52
N GLU A 110 6.60 6.77 -1.27
CA GLU A 110 7.71 6.73 -2.23
C GLU A 110 7.56 7.81 -3.30
N GLN A 111 6.32 8.14 -3.65
CA GLN A 111 6.01 9.17 -4.63
C GLN A 111 4.65 9.80 -4.34
N VAL A 112 4.59 11.13 -4.40
CA VAL A 112 3.33 11.89 -4.43
C VAL A 112 3.13 12.39 -5.85
N GLY A 113 2.10 11.90 -6.53
CA GLY A 113 1.76 12.27 -7.90
C GLY A 113 0.28 12.63 -8.03
N ALA A 114 -0.04 13.52 -8.97
CA ALA A 114 -1.41 13.82 -9.36
C ALA A 114 -1.70 13.17 -10.71
N THR A 115 -2.79 12.43 -10.84
CA THR A 115 -3.15 11.70 -12.07
C THR A 115 -3.47 12.61 -13.26
N ASN A 116 -3.85 13.87 -12.99
CA ASN A 116 -4.13 14.90 -13.98
C ASN A 116 -3.04 15.98 -14.06
N GLY A 117 -1.90 15.77 -13.37
CA GLY A 117 -0.78 16.74 -13.35
C GLY A 117 -1.02 17.98 -12.49
N ILE A 118 -2.10 18.07 -11.72
CA ILE A 118 -2.44 19.22 -10.89
C ILE A 118 -2.30 18.86 -9.41
N PHE A 119 -1.41 19.56 -8.69
CA PHE A 119 -1.35 19.57 -7.23
C PHE A 119 -2.18 20.72 -6.71
N VAL A 120 -3.01 20.47 -5.69
CA VAL A 120 -3.81 21.49 -5.02
C VAL A 120 -3.34 21.67 -3.59
N ASN A 121 -3.32 22.93 -3.14
CA ASN A 121 -3.12 23.29 -1.75
C ASN A 121 -4.19 24.32 -1.33
N ASN A 122 -4.43 24.42 -0.02
CA ASN A 122 -5.30 25.46 0.48
C ASN A 122 -4.69 26.85 0.23
N ALA A 123 -5.48 27.80 -0.25
CA ALA A 123 -5.05 29.18 -0.42
C ALA A 123 -4.87 29.92 0.93
N THR A 124 -5.31 29.32 2.05
CA THR A 124 -5.26 29.92 3.38
C THR A 124 -4.59 28.99 4.37
N VAL A 125 -3.59 29.47 5.10
CA VAL A 125 -3.02 28.83 6.27
C VAL A 125 -3.84 29.24 7.49
N SER A 126 -4.63 28.31 8.02
CA SER A 126 -5.60 28.54 9.11
C SER A 126 -5.14 28.07 10.49
N SER A 127 -3.99 27.40 10.57
CA SER A 127 -3.38 26.94 11.82
C SER A 127 -1.86 27.08 11.76
N ASN A 128 -1.21 27.17 12.93
CA ASN A 128 0.25 27.24 12.99
C ASN A 128 0.88 26.03 12.31
N TYR A 129 1.92 26.29 11.51
CA TYR A 129 2.69 25.25 10.86
C TYR A 129 4.18 25.54 10.95
N SER A 130 4.97 24.52 11.20
CA SER A 130 6.43 24.62 11.16
C SER A 130 6.96 23.66 10.08
N ILE A 131 7.74 24.20 9.15
CA ILE A 131 8.49 23.36 8.21
C ILE A 131 9.50 22.56 9.05
N PRO A 132 9.53 21.21 8.94
CA PRO A 132 10.50 20.42 9.68
C PRO A 132 11.94 20.80 9.32
N SER A 133 12.86 20.75 10.30
CA SER A 133 14.26 21.05 10.06
C SER A 133 14.85 20.13 8.98
N GLY A 134 15.57 20.72 8.02
CA GLY A 134 16.15 19.99 6.88
C GLY A 134 15.18 19.82 5.67
N TYR A 135 13.96 20.33 5.77
CA TYR A 135 12.98 20.31 4.66
C TYR A 135 12.74 21.70 4.09
N ASN A 136 12.28 21.76 2.86
CA ASN A 136 11.80 22.98 2.21
C ASN A 136 10.30 22.86 1.91
N GLY A 137 9.56 23.93 2.02
CA GLY A 137 8.15 24.02 1.64
C GLY A 137 7.97 24.60 0.23
N LEU A 138 7.00 24.08 -0.51
CA LEU A 138 6.54 24.62 -1.78
C LEU A 138 5.03 24.77 -1.73
N THR A 139 4.50 25.93 -2.16
CA THR A 139 3.06 26.21 -2.18
C THR A 139 2.72 26.98 -3.45
N ALA A 140 1.60 26.64 -4.10
CA ALA A 140 1.07 27.44 -5.17
C ALA A 140 0.32 28.66 -4.57
N GLY A 141 0.68 29.87 -5.06
CA GLY A 141 0.08 31.13 -4.59
C GLY A 141 -1.17 31.56 -5.35
N PRO A 142 -1.85 32.61 -4.86
CA PRO A 142 -1.56 33.38 -3.63
C PRO A 142 -1.92 32.62 -2.35
N VAL A 143 -1.14 32.84 -1.28
CA VAL A 143 -1.37 32.25 0.04
C VAL A 143 -1.63 33.32 1.08
N THR A 144 -2.69 33.16 1.85
CA THR A 144 -3.03 34.02 2.98
C THR A 144 -2.73 33.30 4.29
N VAL A 145 -2.01 33.92 5.21
CA VAL A 145 -1.85 33.45 6.58
C VAL A 145 -2.86 34.19 7.46
N ASN A 146 -3.74 33.48 8.13
CA ASN A 146 -4.76 34.06 8.99
C ASN A 146 -4.17 34.85 10.17
N GLY A 147 -4.91 35.86 10.64
CA GLY A 147 -4.52 36.62 11.83
C GLY A 147 -4.29 35.68 13.05
N GLY A 148 -3.17 35.86 13.74
CA GLY A 148 -2.79 35.01 14.88
C GLY A 148 -2.18 33.64 14.51
N VAL A 149 -2.05 33.34 13.23
CA VAL A 149 -1.39 32.11 12.73
C VAL A 149 0.03 32.44 12.28
N SER A 150 0.94 31.49 12.49
CA SER A 150 2.34 31.59 12.08
C SER A 150 2.77 30.42 11.21
N VAL A 151 3.62 30.71 10.22
CA VAL A 151 4.41 29.70 9.49
C VAL A 151 5.87 29.88 9.90
N THR A 152 6.43 28.86 10.55
CA THR A 152 7.83 28.87 10.98
C THR A 152 8.70 28.19 9.92
N VAL A 153 9.71 28.93 9.44
CA VAL A 153 10.75 28.40 8.53
C VAL A 153 12.05 28.31 9.32
N PRO A 154 12.53 27.10 9.65
CA PRO A 154 13.76 26.94 10.43
C PRO A 154 15.00 27.39 9.64
N SER A 155 16.09 27.63 10.37
CA SER A 155 17.37 27.97 9.74
C SER A 155 17.81 26.88 8.74
N GLY A 156 18.23 27.30 7.54
CA GLY A 156 18.60 26.40 6.45
C GLY A 156 17.44 25.86 5.60
N SER A 157 16.20 26.09 6.03
CA SER A 157 14.98 25.74 5.25
C SER A 157 14.51 26.94 4.43
N LYS A 158 13.68 26.66 3.43
CA LYS A 158 13.01 27.68 2.59
C LYS A 158 11.53 27.37 2.44
N TRP A 159 10.72 28.39 2.34
CA TRP A 159 9.34 28.30 1.87
C TRP A 159 9.24 29.10 0.57
N VAL A 160 8.89 28.40 -0.50
CA VAL A 160 8.75 28.98 -1.84
C VAL A 160 7.26 29.00 -2.20
N VAL A 161 6.76 30.16 -2.58
CA VAL A 161 5.41 30.36 -3.12
C VAL A 161 5.56 30.68 -4.60
N VAL A 162 4.93 29.90 -5.47
CA VAL A 162 5.00 30.01 -6.93
C VAL A 162 3.66 30.36 -7.54
#